data_e11fbc49826ba18a19372c361c10fb73
#
_entry.id   e11fbc49826ba18a19372c361c10fb73
#
_cell.length_a   1.000
_cell.length_b   1.000
_cell.length_c   1.000
_cell.angle_alpha   90.00
_cell.angle_beta   90.00
_cell.angle_gamma   90.00
#
_symmetry.space_group_name_H-M   'P 1'
#
loop_
_entity.id
_entity.type
_entity.pdbx_description
1 polymer ?
#
loop_
_entity_poly.entity_id
_entity_poly.type
_entity_poly.pdbx_seq_one_letter_code
_entity_poly.pdbx_strand_id
1 'polypeptide(L)'
;MVGSLKRFLTGIMALTLGVGLTACAGSKSSAGVEKVRLMVWSPSEDQSKDSGEWLQTMCKNFANEHPEWDITFVYGVADEATAADQVSQDPEASADVFMYANDRISNLIDAKAIAKFGGKYKETIESTNSKELLDSLTVNNELYGVPFTTNTWYMFYDKSIFSDDDIKNLDTMLKKGTVSFPLVNSWYLPSFYLGNGCTLFGNENDESKGVDFAGEKAVDATNYVIDLAANPNFKIDADGSALAGLRDGSVNAMFTGSWDANAIKEALGENMGAASLPTFSIKGEQKQLLAYAGSKAIGVNSHSEHMEQAVALAVYLGGMEAQKAHYELRNVIPCNTELLKDPEIASDALVLAQNNTFNNTSILQPFVSAMSNCWSPVENMGKGIRNKSVTHKNAKEQTEAMNAAMNSNGLN
;
A
#
# COMPACT_ATOMS: atom_id res chain seq x y z
N MET A 1 -40.73 59.26 8.57
CA MET A 1 -41.19 59.92 7.36
C MET A 1 -41.25 58.79 6.30
N VAL A 2 -42.44 58.22 6.09
CA VAL A 2 -43.46 58.63 5.07
C VAL A 2 -42.83 58.63 3.68
N GLY A 3 -43.21 57.86 2.73
CA GLY A 3 -44.43 57.16 2.27
C GLY A 3 -44.09 56.52 0.94
N SER A 4 -44.80 55.59 0.59
CA SER A 4 -46.06 55.40 -0.16
C SER A 4 -45.75 54.83 -1.56
N LEU A 5 -46.06 53.59 -1.84
CA LEU A 5 -47.26 52.98 -2.45
C LEU A 5 -47.67 53.61 -3.79
N LYS A 6 -47.63 52.85 -4.89
CA LYS A 6 -48.79 52.76 -5.80
C LYS A 6 -48.71 51.62 -6.80
N ARG A 7 -49.78 50.84 -6.82
CA ARG A 7 -50.21 49.78 -7.75
C ARG A 7 -50.72 50.39 -9.07
N PHE A 8 -50.78 49.59 -10.16
CA PHE A 8 -51.87 49.45 -11.16
C PHE A 8 -51.44 48.39 -12.18
N LEU A 9 -52.00 47.30 -12.30
CA LEU A 9 -53.23 46.68 -12.81
C LEU A 9 -53.38 46.72 -14.36
N THR A 10 -53.47 45.49 -14.89
CA THR A 10 -54.38 44.94 -15.94
C THR A 10 -54.13 45.26 -17.41
N GLY A 11 -54.09 44.15 -18.19
CA GLY A 11 -54.38 44.14 -19.63
C GLY A 11 -54.37 42.72 -20.17
N ILE A 12 -55.54 42.05 -20.10
CA ILE A 12 -55.85 40.79 -20.79
C ILE A 12 -56.15 41.11 -22.24
N MET A 13 -55.59 40.36 -23.20
CA MET A 13 -56.27 40.16 -24.49
C MET A 13 -55.96 38.83 -25.10
N ALA A 14 -56.96 38.05 -25.38
CA ALA A 14 -56.99 36.71 -25.91
C ALA A 14 -57.12 36.66 -27.43
N LEU A 15 -56.95 35.49 -27.99
CA LEU A 15 -57.30 34.87 -29.29
C LEU A 15 -56.35 35.19 -30.47
N THR A 16 -55.77 34.13 -31.08
CA THR A 16 -56.45 33.34 -32.13
C THR A 16 -55.70 32.06 -32.45
N LEU A 17 -56.46 30.99 -32.69
CA LEU A 17 -55.99 29.70 -33.19
C LEU A 17 -55.37 29.80 -34.60
N GLY A 18 -54.21 29.18 -34.77
CA GLY A 18 -53.67 28.85 -36.08
C GLY A 18 -53.13 27.39 -36.04
N VAL A 19 -53.94 26.46 -36.60
CA VAL A 19 -53.53 25.07 -36.81
C VAL A 19 -52.52 25.05 -37.96
N GLY A 20 -51.28 24.76 -37.66
CA GLY A 20 -50.20 24.49 -38.61
C GLY A 20 -49.57 23.15 -38.31
N LEU A 21 -49.98 22.09 -39.00
CA LEU A 21 -49.26 20.83 -39.10
C LEU A 21 -47.93 21.09 -39.79
N THR A 22 -46.84 21.08 -39.04
CA THR A 22 -45.49 20.91 -39.58
C THR A 22 -44.83 19.72 -38.97
N ALA A 23 -44.30 18.89 -39.86
CA ALA A 23 -43.65 17.60 -39.65
C ALA A 23 -42.62 17.62 -38.49
N CYS A 24 -42.68 16.59 -37.65
CA CYS A 24 -41.60 16.21 -36.76
C CYS A 24 -40.36 15.83 -37.56
N ALA A 25 -39.49 16.80 -37.84
CA ALA A 25 -38.09 16.53 -38.03
C ALA A 25 -37.49 16.35 -36.62
N GLY A 26 -37.19 15.11 -36.25
CA GLY A 26 -36.49 14.82 -35.01
C GLY A 26 -35.15 15.55 -34.99
N SER A 27 -35.07 16.65 -34.28
CA SER A 27 -33.78 17.16 -33.82
C SER A 27 -33.23 16.14 -32.87
N LYS A 28 -32.25 15.35 -33.33
CA LYS A 28 -31.29 14.74 -32.45
C LYS A 28 -30.69 15.90 -31.65
N SER A 29 -31.09 16.05 -30.39
CA SER A 29 -30.32 16.84 -29.45
C SER A 29 -28.89 16.22 -29.46
N SER A 30 -27.93 16.96 -29.96
CA SER A 30 -26.54 16.66 -29.65
C SER A 30 -26.46 16.74 -28.13
N ALA A 31 -26.45 15.62 -27.46
CA ALA A 31 -26.08 15.58 -26.04
C ALA A 31 -24.70 16.26 -25.99
N GLY A 32 -24.64 17.42 -25.35
CA GLY A 32 -23.37 18.11 -25.17
C GLY A 32 -22.44 17.18 -24.41
N VAL A 33 -21.16 17.22 -24.76
CA VAL A 33 -20.14 16.45 -24.06
C VAL A 33 -20.21 16.84 -22.57
N GLU A 34 -20.30 15.84 -21.70
CA GLU A 34 -20.39 16.06 -20.26
C GLU A 34 -19.08 16.64 -19.73
N LYS A 35 -19.14 17.77 -19.04
CA LYS A 35 -17.97 18.38 -18.41
C LYS A 35 -17.71 17.72 -17.06
N VAL A 36 -16.54 17.18 -16.91
CA VAL A 36 -16.11 16.44 -15.74
C VAL A 36 -14.84 17.06 -15.17
N ARG A 37 -14.78 17.29 -13.86
CA ARG A 37 -13.58 17.71 -13.15
C ARG A 37 -13.20 16.63 -12.14
N LEU A 38 -12.04 16.02 -12.31
CA LEU A 38 -11.54 15.01 -11.38
C LEU A 38 -10.26 15.49 -10.70
N MET A 39 -10.22 15.44 -9.37
CA MET A 39 -9.02 15.59 -8.59
C MET A 39 -8.41 14.22 -8.35
N VAL A 40 -7.12 14.05 -8.67
CA VAL A 40 -6.40 12.78 -8.56
C VAL A 40 -5.14 12.98 -7.71
N TRP A 41 -4.99 12.16 -6.67
CA TRP A 41 -3.82 12.19 -5.80
C TRP A 41 -2.94 10.95 -5.99
N SER A 42 -1.64 11.18 -6.13
CA SER A 42 -0.59 10.15 -6.14
C SER A 42 0.68 10.68 -5.47
N PRO A 43 1.68 9.82 -5.21
CA PRO A 43 3.01 10.27 -4.82
C PRO A 43 3.61 11.29 -5.81
N SER A 44 4.49 12.14 -5.31
CA SER A 44 5.18 13.17 -6.11
C SER A 44 5.97 12.57 -7.27
N GLU A 45 6.54 11.40 -7.06
CA GLU A 45 7.36 10.67 -8.04
C GLU A 45 6.56 10.24 -9.26
N ASP A 46 5.29 9.87 -9.10
CA ASP A 46 4.40 9.49 -10.20
C ASP A 46 4.01 10.69 -11.09
N GLN A 47 4.23 11.89 -10.59
CA GLN A 47 3.92 13.16 -11.25
C GLN A 47 5.16 13.90 -11.75
N SER A 48 6.36 13.45 -11.36
CA SER A 48 7.62 14.08 -11.67
C SER A 48 8.01 13.89 -13.13
N LYS A 49 8.53 14.96 -13.77
CA LYS A 49 9.11 14.92 -15.12
C LYS A 49 10.30 13.97 -15.22
N ASP A 50 11.10 13.93 -14.17
CA ASP A 50 12.30 13.09 -14.11
C ASP A 50 11.93 11.60 -14.03
N SER A 51 10.69 11.29 -13.63
CA SER A 51 10.14 9.94 -13.55
C SER A 51 9.05 9.66 -14.61
N GLY A 52 8.98 10.48 -15.68
CA GLY A 52 8.14 10.24 -16.85
C GLY A 52 6.68 10.69 -16.75
N GLU A 53 6.28 11.44 -15.70
CA GLU A 53 4.91 11.98 -15.51
C GLU A 53 3.82 10.89 -15.70
N TRP A 54 4.02 9.75 -15.05
CA TRP A 54 3.14 8.58 -15.21
C TRP A 54 1.66 8.93 -15.01
N LEU A 55 1.31 9.62 -13.92
CA LEU A 55 -0.09 9.95 -13.62
C LEU A 55 -0.73 10.82 -14.70
N GLN A 56 -0.06 11.88 -15.12
CA GLN A 56 -0.57 12.81 -16.13
C GLN A 56 -0.75 12.11 -17.48
N THR A 57 0.20 11.24 -17.83
CA THR A 57 0.17 10.46 -19.07
C THR A 57 -1.00 9.50 -19.07
N MET A 58 -1.21 8.74 -17.99
CA MET A 58 -2.31 7.79 -17.88
C MET A 58 -3.68 8.50 -17.85
N CYS A 59 -3.81 9.59 -17.11
CA CYS A 59 -5.04 10.39 -17.11
C CYS A 59 -5.37 10.94 -18.51
N LYS A 60 -4.36 11.40 -19.26
CA LYS A 60 -4.55 11.86 -20.63
C LYS A 60 -4.97 10.72 -21.57
N ASN A 61 -4.36 9.54 -21.45
CA ASN A 61 -4.75 8.37 -22.24
C ASN A 61 -6.19 7.97 -21.93
N PHE A 62 -6.56 7.90 -20.67
CA PHE A 62 -7.94 7.67 -20.24
C PHE A 62 -8.94 8.64 -20.88
N ALA A 63 -8.65 9.95 -20.84
CA ALA A 63 -9.53 10.95 -21.47
C ALA A 63 -9.64 10.77 -23.01
N ASN A 64 -8.58 10.32 -23.68
CA ASN A 64 -8.62 10.04 -25.11
C ASN A 64 -9.49 8.80 -25.44
N GLU A 65 -9.58 7.83 -24.54
CA GLU A 65 -10.45 6.64 -24.68
C GLU A 65 -11.92 6.94 -24.38
N HIS A 66 -12.20 8.08 -23.70
CA HIS A 66 -13.54 8.51 -23.30
C HIS A 66 -13.94 9.86 -23.90
N PRO A 67 -14.07 9.94 -25.24
CA PRO A 67 -14.41 11.20 -25.92
C PRO A 67 -15.82 11.72 -25.60
N GLU A 68 -16.66 10.91 -24.94
CA GLU A 68 -17.97 11.30 -24.43
C GLU A 68 -17.90 12.24 -23.22
N TRP A 69 -16.72 12.33 -22.54
CA TRP A 69 -16.47 13.19 -21.39
C TRP A 69 -15.41 14.26 -21.70
N ASP A 70 -15.72 15.52 -21.37
CA ASP A 70 -14.75 16.63 -21.39
C ASP A 70 -14.08 16.73 -20.02
N ILE A 71 -13.01 15.94 -19.82
CA ILE A 71 -12.41 15.77 -18.49
C ILE A 71 -11.30 16.79 -18.27
N THR A 72 -11.40 17.51 -17.17
CA THR A 72 -10.34 18.35 -16.60
C THR A 72 -9.75 17.67 -15.37
N PHE A 73 -8.47 17.31 -15.38
CA PHE A 73 -7.79 16.75 -14.23
C PHE A 73 -7.13 17.84 -13.37
N VAL A 74 -7.20 17.64 -12.06
CA VAL A 74 -6.48 18.43 -11.05
C VAL A 74 -5.64 17.46 -10.24
N TYR A 75 -4.33 17.69 -10.22
CA TYR A 75 -3.41 16.77 -9.56
C TYR A 75 -3.01 17.30 -8.18
N GLY A 76 -3.00 16.42 -7.19
CA GLY A 76 -2.49 16.67 -5.85
C GLY A 76 -1.46 15.62 -5.47
N VAL A 77 -0.62 15.93 -4.50
CA VAL A 77 0.42 15.03 -4.00
C VAL A 77 -0.01 14.48 -2.65
N ALA A 78 -0.04 13.16 -2.55
CA ALA A 78 -0.19 12.43 -1.29
C ALA A 78 0.52 11.08 -1.43
N ASP A 79 1.36 10.74 -0.43
CA ASP A 79 1.97 9.42 -0.36
C ASP A 79 0.92 8.37 0.02
N GLU A 80 1.02 7.17 -0.54
CA GLU A 80 0.04 6.10 -0.29
C GLU A 80 -0.10 5.76 1.20
N ALA A 81 0.98 5.89 1.97
CA ALA A 81 0.95 5.65 3.42
C ALA A 81 0.11 6.66 4.21
N THR A 82 -0.09 7.87 3.69
CA THR A 82 -0.77 8.98 4.37
C THR A 82 -2.08 9.41 3.70
N ALA A 83 -2.29 9.04 2.44
CA ALA A 83 -3.45 9.46 1.66
C ALA A 83 -4.78 9.06 2.33
N ALA A 84 -4.86 7.83 2.88
CA ALA A 84 -6.05 7.36 3.56
C ALA A 84 -6.43 8.21 4.77
N ASP A 85 -5.45 8.64 5.59
CA ASP A 85 -5.69 9.50 6.73
C ASP A 85 -6.13 10.91 6.30
N GLN A 86 -5.53 11.46 5.23
CA GLN A 86 -5.91 12.77 4.70
C GLN A 86 -7.33 12.77 4.15
N VAL A 87 -7.69 11.75 3.36
CA VAL A 87 -9.05 11.60 2.80
C VAL A 87 -10.07 11.37 3.90
N SER A 88 -9.74 10.58 4.94
CA SER A 88 -10.64 10.33 6.07
C SER A 88 -10.92 11.57 6.91
N GLN A 89 -9.98 12.52 6.99
CA GLN A 89 -10.13 13.76 7.78
C GLN A 89 -11.09 14.76 7.13
N ASP A 90 -11.07 14.88 5.81
CA ASP A 90 -11.92 15.80 5.06
C ASP A 90 -12.29 15.23 3.68
N PRO A 91 -13.24 14.28 3.63
CA PRO A 91 -13.61 13.65 2.37
C PRO A 91 -14.14 14.62 1.30
N GLU A 92 -14.84 15.69 1.71
CA GLU A 92 -15.43 16.66 0.78
C GLU A 92 -14.40 17.54 0.08
N ALA A 93 -13.25 17.80 0.73
CA ALA A 93 -12.16 18.60 0.16
C ALA A 93 -11.06 17.74 -0.47
N SER A 94 -11.15 16.43 -0.38
CA SER A 94 -10.12 15.48 -0.86
C SER A 94 -10.31 15.10 -2.33
N ALA A 95 -9.34 14.32 -2.86
CA ALA A 95 -9.35 13.83 -4.23
C ALA A 95 -10.56 12.93 -4.53
N ASP A 96 -11.04 12.95 -5.78
CA ASP A 96 -12.03 12.02 -6.32
C ASP A 96 -11.43 10.60 -6.45
N VAL A 97 -10.17 10.53 -6.88
CA VAL A 97 -9.41 9.28 -7.05
C VAL A 97 -8.06 9.44 -6.35
N PHE A 98 -7.65 8.46 -5.57
CA PHE A 98 -6.41 8.54 -4.78
C PHE A 98 -5.73 7.19 -4.65
N MET A 99 -4.40 7.21 -4.57
CA MET A 99 -3.57 6.03 -4.32
C MET A 99 -3.38 5.87 -2.80
N TYR A 100 -3.54 4.65 -2.27
CA TYR A 100 -3.40 4.40 -0.84
C TYR A 100 -2.86 3.00 -0.54
N ALA A 101 -2.22 2.83 0.63
CA ALA A 101 -1.88 1.53 1.18
C ALA A 101 -3.07 0.98 1.99
N ASN A 102 -3.35 -0.31 1.85
CA ASN A 102 -4.56 -0.93 2.41
C ASN A 102 -4.60 -1.04 3.94
N ASP A 103 -3.49 -0.80 4.63
CA ASP A 103 -3.38 -0.87 6.10
C ASP A 103 -4.27 0.14 6.84
N ARG A 104 -4.75 1.16 6.15
CA ARG A 104 -5.67 2.19 6.66
C ARG A 104 -7.07 2.13 6.05
N ILE A 105 -7.42 1.04 5.38
CA ILE A 105 -8.72 0.90 4.70
C ILE A 105 -9.91 1.04 5.67
N SER A 106 -9.76 0.55 6.91
CA SER A 106 -10.79 0.69 7.94
C SER A 106 -11.09 2.15 8.28
N ASN A 107 -10.06 3.02 8.34
CA ASN A 107 -10.24 4.45 8.59
C ASN A 107 -11.10 5.11 7.51
N LEU A 108 -10.83 4.76 6.24
CA LEU A 108 -11.60 5.27 5.09
C LEU A 108 -13.06 4.81 5.12
N ILE A 109 -13.29 3.54 5.52
CA ILE A 109 -14.63 2.96 5.62
C ILE A 109 -15.42 3.60 6.76
N ASP A 110 -14.81 3.73 7.94
CA ASP A 110 -15.42 4.33 9.14
C ASP A 110 -15.76 5.80 8.91
N ALA A 111 -14.90 6.53 8.22
CA ALA A 111 -15.14 7.91 7.80
C ALA A 111 -16.16 8.03 6.65
N LYS A 112 -16.60 6.91 6.07
CA LYS A 112 -17.42 6.88 4.84
C LYS A 112 -16.79 7.66 3.69
N ALA A 113 -15.50 7.60 3.56
CA ALA A 113 -14.69 8.39 2.64
C ALA A 113 -14.26 7.61 1.38
N ILE A 114 -14.59 6.31 1.31
CA ILE A 114 -14.23 5.45 0.17
C ILE A 114 -15.46 4.75 -0.40
N ALA A 115 -15.56 4.74 -1.72
CA ALA A 115 -16.61 4.03 -2.44
C ALA A 115 -16.26 2.56 -2.64
N LYS A 116 -17.30 1.71 -2.65
CA LYS A 116 -17.16 0.30 -3.01
C LYS A 116 -17.31 0.10 -4.52
N PHE A 117 -16.57 -0.87 -5.05
CA PHE A 117 -16.68 -1.29 -6.44
C PHE A 117 -17.78 -2.36 -6.59
N GLY A 118 -18.57 -2.25 -7.67
CA GLY A 118 -19.66 -3.16 -7.98
C GLY A 118 -19.83 -3.41 -9.47
N GLY A 119 -20.73 -4.36 -9.85
CA GLY A 119 -21.08 -4.68 -11.22
C GLY A 119 -19.88 -5.01 -12.10
N LYS A 120 -19.89 -4.54 -13.35
CA LYS A 120 -18.84 -4.81 -14.34
C LYS A 120 -17.42 -4.41 -13.88
N TYR A 121 -17.31 -3.35 -13.09
CA TYR A 121 -16.01 -2.88 -12.60
C TYR A 121 -15.41 -3.84 -11.58
N LYS A 122 -16.23 -4.35 -10.63
CA LYS A 122 -15.80 -5.39 -9.69
C LYS A 122 -15.39 -6.66 -10.42
N GLU A 123 -16.18 -7.12 -11.39
CA GLU A 123 -15.85 -8.29 -12.21
C GLU A 123 -14.51 -8.12 -12.96
N THR A 124 -14.25 -6.93 -13.51
CA THR A 124 -12.95 -6.63 -14.16
C THR A 124 -11.79 -6.72 -13.17
N ILE A 125 -11.94 -6.11 -11.98
CA ILE A 125 -10.90 -6.13 -10.96
C ILE A 125 -10.63 -7.57 -10.49
N GLU A 126 -11.68 -8.34 -10.20
CA GLU A 126 -11.58 -9.73 -9.75
C GLU A 126 -10.94 -10.66 -10.80
N SER A 127 -11.19 -10.42 -12.09
CA SER A 127 -10.63 -11.25 -13.17
C SER A 127 -9.14 -11.02 -13.44
N THR A 128 -8.58 -9.91 -12.98
CA THR A 128 -7.20 -9.50 -13.30
C THR A 128 -6.25 -9.49 -12.10
N ASN A 129 -6.73 -9.87 -10.93
CA ASN A 129 -5.95 -9.85 -9.69
C ASN A 129 -6.05 -11.17 -8.92
N SER A 130 -5.03 -11.51 -8.13
CA SER A 130 -5.05 -12.70 -7.29
C SER A 130 -6.04 -12.55 -6.13
N LYS A 131 -6.50 -13.70 -5.62
CA LYS A 131 -7.43 -13.72 -4.48
C LYS A 131 -6.85 -13.02 -3.24
N GLU A 132 -5.58 -13.23 -2.97
CA GLU A 132 -4.88 -12.68 -1.80
C GLU A 132 -4.84 -11.14 -1.85
N LEU A 133 -4.63 -10.57 -3.06
CA LEU A 133 -4.71 -9.12 -3.26
C LEU A 133 -6.13 -8.59 -3.08
N LEU A 134 -7.10 -9.28 -3.64
CA LEU A 134 -8.51 -8.90 -3.49
C LEU A 134 -8.96 -9.00 -2.03
N ASP A 135 -8.52 -10.03 -1.29
CA ASP A 135 -8.81 -10.18 0.13
C ASP A 135 -8.26 -8.98 0.95
N SER A 136 -7.10 -8.43 0.56
CA SER A 136 -6.51 -7.25 1.22
C SER A 136 -7.33 -5.96 1.06
N LEU A 137 -8.26 -5.92 0.11
CA LEU A 137 -9.10 -4.76 -0.20
C LEU A 137 -10.59 -5.04 0.01
N THR A 138 -10.92 -6.24 0.52
CA THR A 138 -12.31 -6.67 0.74
C THR A 138 -12.64 -6.64 2.24
N VAL A 139 -13.59 -5.82 2.61
CA VAL A 139 -14.11 -5.72 3.98
C VAL A 139 -15.61 -5.98 3.95
N ASN A 140 -16.10 -6.91 4.80
CA ASN A 140 -17.51 -7.31 4.83
C ASN A 140 -18.08 -7.71 3.45
N ASN A 141 -17.29 -8.44 2.65
CA ASN A 141 -17.60 -8.87 1.27
C ASN A 141 -17.74 -7.74 0.24
N GLU A 142 -17.35 -6.53 0.57
CA GLU A 142 -17.32 -5.40 -0.35
C GLU A 142 -15.89 -5.02 -0.71
N LEU A 143 -15.63 -4.79 -2.00
CA LEU A 143 -14.33 -4.41 -2.54
C LEU A 143 -14.18 -2.89 -2.59
N TYR A 144 -13.08 -2.36 -2.03
CA TYR A 144 -12.89 -0.90 -1.85
C TYR A 144 -11.70 -0.32 -2.62
N GLY A 145 -11.05 -1.08 -3.48
CA GLY A 145 -9.92 -0.56 -4.23
C GLY A 145 -9.58 -1.40 -5.45
N VAL A 146 -8.82 -0.80 -6.37
CA VAL A 146 -8.20 -1.49 -7.50
C VAL A 146 -6.72 -1.66 -7.17
N PRO A 147 -6.23 -2.87 -6.92
CA PRO A 147 -4.82 -3.07 -6.60
C PRO A 147 -3.96 -2.74 -7.83
N PHE A 148 -2.80 -2.10 -7.64
CA PHE A 148 -1.84 -1.83 -8.71
C PHE A 148 -0.45 -2.38 -8.43
N THR A 149 -0.15 -2.67 -7.14
CA THR A 149 1.08 -3.35 -6.71
C THR A 149 0.84 -4.04 -5.36
N THR A 150 1.66 -5.04 -5.04
CA THR A 150 1.74 -5.59 -3.69
C THR A 150 2.51 -4.64 -2.77
N ASN A 151 2.14 -4.59 -1.50
CA ASN A 151 2.83 -3.82 -0.47
C ASN A 151 3.52 -4.78 0.50
N THR A 152 4.80 -5.02 0.29
CA THR A 152 5.66 -5.85 1.15
C THR A 152 7.11 -5.43 1.02
N TRP A 153 7.96 -5.97 1.87
CA TRP A 153 9.39 -5.77 1.83
C TRP A 153 10.09 -7.11 1.68
N TYR A 154 11.30 -7.07 1.10
CA TYR A 154 12.11 -8.23 0.82
C TYR A 154 13.60 -7.89 1.02
N MET A 155 14.48 -8.80 0.67
CA MET A 155 15.91 -8.63 0.88
C MET A 155 16.62 -8.17 -0.38
N PHE A 156 17.46 -7.13 -0.24
CA PHE A 156 18.50 -6.76 -1.20
C PHE A 156 19.87 -7.14 -0.67
N TYR A 157 20.75 -7.58 -1.55
CA TYR A 157 22.08 -8.04 -1.17
C TYR A 157 23.13 -7.83 -2.26
N ASP A 158 24.41 -7.80 -1.86
CA ASP A 158 25.55 -7.75 -2.77
C ASP A 158 25.94 -9.17 -3.20
N LYS A 159 25.74 -9.51 -4.49
CA LYS A 159 26.09 -10.80 -5.09
C LYS A 159 27.59 -11.09 -5.09
N SER A 160 28.45 -10.07 -4.92
CA SER A 160 29.89 -10.28 -4.78
C SER A 160 30.29 -10.85 -3.41
N ILE A 161 29.42 -10.69 -2.41
CA ILE A 161 29.62 -11.14 -1.03
C ILE A 161 28.84 -12.42 -0.72
N PHE A 162 27.58 -12.49 -1.17
CA PHE A 162 26.68 -13.60 -0.86
C PHE A 162 26.34 -14.42 -2.11
N SER A 163 26.46 -15.72 -2.02
CA SER A 163 25.93 -16.67 -3.00
C SER A 163 24.43 -16.94 -2.77
N ASP A 164 23.78 -17.58 -3.76
CA ASP A 164 22.37 -17.98 -3.67
C ASP A 164 22.08 -18.96 -2.49
N ASP A 165 23.09 -19.70 -2.04
CA ASP A 165 22.94 -20.57 -0.86
C ASP A 165 23.09 -19.79 0.45
N ASP A 166 23.91 -18.76 0.49
CA ASP A 166 24.12 -17.96 1.69
C ASP A 166 22.89 -17.18 2.08
N ILE A 167 22.19 -16.63 1.08
CA ILE A 167 21.03 -15.79 1.29
C ILE A 167 19.79 -16.53 1.81
N LYS A 168 19.80 -17.85 1.84
CA LYS A 168 18.67 -18.66 2.34
C LYS A 168 18.53 -18.63 3.86
N ASN A 169 19.59 -18.22 4.57
CA ASN A 169 19.59 -18.23 6.02
C ASN A 169 20.38 -17.05 6.60
N LEU A 170 19.73 -16.27 7.46
CA LEU A 170 20.27 -15.05 8.06
C LEU A 170 21.54 -15.33 8.90
N ASP A 171 21.55 -16.42 9.68
CA ASP A 171 22.71 -16.77 10.52
C ASP A 171 23.93 -17.18 9.67
N THR A 172 23.71 -17.69 8.46
CA THR A 172 24.76 -17.97 7.48
C THR A 172 25.30 -16.68 6.86
N MET A 173 24.41 -15.76 6.50
CA MET A 173 24.80 -14.45 5.97
C MET A 173 25.69 -13.69 6.97
N LEU A 174 25.33 -13.68 8.24
CA LEU A 174 26.09 -13.01 9.31
C LEU A 174 27.50 -13.58 9.55
N LYS A 175 27.83 -14.77 9.03
CA LYS A 175 29.17 -15.33 9.05
C LYS A 175 30.07 -14.86 7.90
N LYS A 176 29.45 -14.26 6.85
CA LYS A 176 30.15 -13.88 5.61
C LYS A 176 30.19 -12.36 5.39
N GLY A 177 29.14 -11.65 5.78
CA GLY A 177 29.01 -10.22 5.55
C GLY A 177 28.13 -9.53 6.58
N THR A 178 28.00 -8.22 6.42
CA THR A 178 27.20 -7.39 7.31
C THR A 178 25.77 -7.26 6.77
N VAL A 179 24.82 -7.60 7.62
CA VAL A 179 23.38 -7.49 7.32
C VAL A 179 22.77 -6.36 8.14
N SER A 180 21.99 -5.52 7.52
CA SER A 180 21.24 -4.44 8.18
C SER A 180 19.74 -4.70 8.14
N PHE A 181 19.05 -4.46 9.28
CA PHE A 181 17.62 -4.72 9.42
C PHE A 181 16.93 -3.64 10.25
N PRO A 182 15.69 -3.19 9.89
CA PRO A 182 14.98 -2.12 10.57
C PRO A 182 14.33 -2.58 11.88
N LEU A 183 15.11 -3.02 12.88
CA LEU A 183 14.60 -3.55 14.15
C LEU A 183 13.79 -2.57 14.99
N VAL A 184 13.96 -1.26 14.79
CA VAL A 184 13.21 -0.23 15.53
C VAL A 184 11.91 0.17 14.84
N ASN A 185 11.60 -0.47 13.71
CA ASN A 185 10.38 -0.23 12.96
C ASN A 185 9.37 -1.36 13.20
N SER A 186 8.18 -0.99 13.65
CA SER A 186 7.11 -1.94 13.99
C SER A 186 6.53 -2.71 12.80
N TRP A 187 6.81 -2.29 11.56
CA TRP A 187 6.39 -3.03 10.37
C TRP A 187 7.36 -4.18 10.02
N TYR A 188 8.59 -4.15 10.55
CA TYR A 188 9.63 -5.15 10.28
C TYR A 188 9.89 -6.09 11.46
N LEU A 189 10.03 -5.57 12.67
CA LEU A 189 10.38 -6.37 13.85
C LEU A 189 9.47 -7.58 14.11
N PRO A 190 8.14 -7.51 13.90
CA PRO A 190 7.25 -8.65 14.12
C PRO A 190 7.61 -9.91 13.34
N SER A 191 8.37 -9.80 12.24
CA SER A 191 8.73 -10.93 11.39
C SER A 191 9.43 -12.07 12.13
N PHE A 192 10.20 -11.77 13.17
CA PHE A 192 10.85 -12.78 14.02
C PHE A 192 9.85 -13.49 14.94
N TYR A 193 8.88 -12.77 15.47
CA TYR A 193 7.83 -13.32 16.33
C TYR A 193 6.84 -14.17 15.52
N LEU A 194 6.40 -13.65 14.38
CA LEU A 194 5.52 -14.36 13.45
C LEU A 194 6.18 -15.64 12.94
N GLY A 195 7.44 -15.54 12.54
CA GLY A 195 8.24 -16.69 12.11
C GLY A 195 8.40 -17.75 13.18
N ASN A 196 8.39 -17.39 14.47
CA ASN A 196 8.42 -18.32 15.59
C ASN A 196 7.04 -18.71 16.11
N GLY A 197 5.96 -18.46 15.33
CA GLY A 197 4.63 -18.96 15.59
C GLY A 197 3.75 -18.05 16.48
N CYS A 198 4.13 -16.79 16.67
CA CYS A 198 3.23 -15.77 17.22
C CYS A 198 2.17 -15.38 16.18
N THR A 199 1.01 -14.91 16.62
CA THR A 199 -0.10 -14.57 15.72
C THR A 199 -0.72 -13.21 16.05
N LEU A 200 -1.29 -12.59 15.03
CA LEU A 200 -2.07 -11.36 15.14
C LEU A 200 -3.50 -11.68 14.72
N PHE A 201 -4.45 -11.45 15.64
CA PHE A 201 -5.89 -11.61 15.37
C PHE A 201 -6.24 -12.95 14.71
N GLY A 202 -5.56 -14.03 15.18
CA GLY A 202 -5.72 -15.38 14.65
C GLY A 202 -5.23 -15.60 13.22
N ASN A 203 -4.52 -14.62 12.63
CA ASN A 203 -4.12 -14.55 11.21
C ASN A 203 -5.31 -14.56 10.23
N GLU A 204 -6.50 -14.22 10.70
CA GLU A 204 -7.77 -14.26 9.93
C GLU A 204 -8.54 -12.93 10.04
N ASN A 205 -7.89 -11.84 10.49
CA ASN A 205 -8.56 -10.56 10.78
C ASN A 205 -9.70 -10.68 11.81
N ASP A 206 -9.61 -11.63 12.74
CA ASP A 206 -10.58 -11.81 13.80
C ASP A 206 -10.13 -11.08 15.07
N GLU A 207 -10.63 -9.87 15.27
CA GLU A 207 -10.27 -9.01 16.39
C GLU A 207 -10.51 -9.67 17.75
N SER A 208 -11.49 -10.58 17.85
CA SER A 208 -11.82 -11.31 19.09
C SER A 208 -10.71 -12.27 19.53
N LYS A 209 -9.83 -12.69 18.63
CA LYS A 209 -8.69 -13.56 18.94
C LYS A 209 -7.49 -12.81 19.50
N GLY A 210 -7.47 -11.46 19.40
CA GLY A 210 -6.40 -10.62 19.91
C GLY A 210 -5.01 -10.96 19.33
N VAL A 211 -3.99 -10.49 20.02
CA VAL A 211 -2.58 -10.70 19.68
C VAL A 211 -1.98 -11.77 20.60
N ASP A 212 -1.33 -12.78 20.02
CA ASP A 212 -0.62 -13.83 20.75
C ASP A 212 0.90 -13.72 20.54
N PHE A 213 1.49 -12.68 21.11
CA PHE A 213 2.94 -12.49 21.26
C PHE A 213 3.35 -12.83 22.69
N ALA A 214 2.88 -13.96 23.18
CA ALA A 214 3.04 -14.42 24.57
C ALA A 214 3.74 -15.79 24.66
N GLY A 215 4.12 -16.14 25.88
CA GLY A 215 4.69 -17.44 26.21
C GLY A 215 6.12 -17.63 25.71
N GLU A 216 6.57 -18.87 25.74
CA GLU A 216 7.97 -19.24 25.42
C GLU A 216 8.35 -18.85 24.00
N LYS A 217 7.48 -19.06 23.01
CA LYS A 217 7.74 -18.72 21.61
C LYS A 217 8.09 -17.24 21.40
N ALA A 218 7.37 -16.35 22.07
CA ALA A 218 7.62 -14.91 21.95
C ALA A 218 8.89 -14.48 22.70
N VAL A 219 9.13 -15.06 23.88
CA VAL A 219 10.36 -14.83 24.65
C VAL A 219 11.59 -15.32 23.91
N ASP A 220 11.50 -16.46 23.24
CA ASP A 220 12.58 -17.00 22.39
C ASP A 220 12.88 -16.08 21.21
N ALA A 221 11.84 -15.53 20.56
CA ALA A 221 12.03 -14.54 19.50
C ALA A 221 12.70 -13.26 20.03
N THR A 222 12.28 -12.76 21.20
CA THR A 222 12.92 -11.61 21.85
C THR A 222 14.41 -11.90 22.15
N ASN A 223 14.74 -13.06 22.70
CA ASN A 223 16.13 -13.44 22.98
C ASN A 223 16.96 -13.55 21.71
N TYR A 224 16.40 -14.14 20.64
CA TYR A 224 17.08 -14.18 19.33
C TYR A 224 17.40 -12.77 18.81
N VAL A 225 16.44 -11.85 18.87
CA VAL A 225 16.63 -10.47 18.40
C VAL A 225 17.67 -9.71 19.27
N ILE A 226 17.76 -9.99 20.58
CA ILE A 226 18.80 -9.45 21.47
C ILE A 226 20.20 -9.97 21.01
N ASP A 227 20.33 -11.28 20.74
CA ASP A 227 21.58 -11.87 20.25
C ASP A 227 21.95 -11.34 18.87
N LEU A 228 20.96 -11.20 17.98
CA LEU A 228 21.13 -10.62 16.65
C LEU A 228 21.65 -9.18 16.74
N ALA A 229 21.05 -8.34 17.59
CA ALA A 229 21.48 -6.96 17.80
C ALA A 229 22.88 -6.81 18.42
N ALA A 230 23.35 -7.87 19.11
CA ALA A 230 24.71 -7.95 19.68
C ALA A 230 25.74 -8.50 18.68
N ASN A 231 25.33 -9.05 17.54
CA ASN A 231 26.23 -9.62 16.55
C ASN A 231 27.02 -8.49 15.85
N PRO A 232 28.38 -8.56 15.77
CA PRO A 232 29.21 -7.52 15.16
C PRO A 232 28.95 -7.33 13.65
N ASN A 233 28.42 -8.35 12.97
CA ASN A 233 28.06 -8.31 11.54
C ASN A 233 26.57 -7.97 11.32
N PHE A 234 25.88 -7.52 12.37
CA PHE A 234 24.52 -7.05 12.26
C PHE A 234 24.44 -5.54 12.57
N LYS A 235 23.72 -4.82 11.74
CA LYS A 235 23.45 -3.39 11.97
C LYS A 235 21.95 -3.14 12.07
N ILE A 236 21.54 -2.36 13.05
CA ILE A 236 20.16 -1.89 13.15
C ILE A 236 20.03 -0.73 12.18
N ASP A 237 19.19 -0.92 11.15
CA ASP A 237 18.84 0.18 10.27
C ASP A 237 17.96 1.18 11.02
N ALA A 238 18.47 2.39 11.11
CA ALA A 238 17.76 3.52 11.66
C ALA A 238 17.99 4.69 10.71
N ASP A 239 16.92 5.38 10.38
CA ASP A 239 16.98 6.60 9.57
C ASP A 239 17.65 6.42 8.17
N GLY A 240 17.48 5.24 7.53
CA GLY A 240 18.03 4.95 6.20
C GLY A 240 19.55 4.69 6.16
N SER A 241 20.16 4.37 7.30
CA SER A 241 21.60 4.09 7.40
C SER A 241 22.06 2.88 6.60
N ALA A 242 21.17 1.91 6.33
CA ALA A 242 21.50 0.72 5.54
C ALA A 242 21.90 1.07 4.10
N LEU A 243 21.18 1.96 3.44
CA LEU A 243 21.50 2.38 2.07
C LEU A 243 22.85 3.10 1.98
N ALA A 244 23.16 3.95 2.96
CA ALA A 244 24.50 4.56 3.05
C ALA A 244 25.59 3.50 3.23
N GLY A 245 25.33 2.49 4.06
CA GLY A 245 26.23 1.36 4.28
C GLY A 245 26.41 0.46 3.05
N LEU A 246 25.40 0.30 2.19
CA LEU A 246 25.58 -0.38 0.90
C LEU A 246 26.52 0.40 -0.02
N ARG A 247 26.39 1.74 -0.05
CA ARG A 247 27.25 2.60 -0.89
C ARG A 247 28.72 2.58 -0.48
N ASP A 248 29.00 2.51 0.81
CA ASP A 248 30.39 2.51 1.32
C ASP A 248 30.94 1.10 1.59
N GLY A 249 30.15 0.04 1.34
CA GLY A 249 30.52 -1.36 1.53
C GLY A 249 30.50 -1.84 2.99
N SER A 250 30.06 -1.02 3.93
CA SER A 250 29.97 -1.41 5.36
C SER A 250 28.69 -2.21 5.70
N VAL A 251 27.76 -2.30 4.76
CA VAL A 251 26.58 -3.18 4.75
C VAL A 251 26.59 -3.95 3.44
N ASN A 252 26.22 -5.21 3.47
CA ASN A 252 26.21 -6.08 2.29
C ASN A 252 24.82 -6.66 1.98
N ALA A 253 23.87 -6.54 2.91
CA ALA A 253 22.45 -6.84 2.68
C ALA A 253 21.56 -5.96 3.55
N MET A 254 20.38 -5.61 3.03
CA MET A 254 19.36 -4.86 3.74
C MET A 254 17.95 -5.34 3.37
N PHE A 255 16.97 -4.95 4.17
CA PHE A 255 15.57 -5.30 3.98
C PHE A 255 14.75 -4.03 3.77
N THR A 256 14.10 -3.95 2.60
CA THR A 256 13.22 -2.84 2.21
C THR A 256 12.34 -3.28 1.04
N GLY A 257 11.46 -2.41 0.55
CA GLY A 257 10.62 -2.69 -0.62
C GLY A 257 11.19 -2.13 -1.92
N SER A 258 10.42 -2.28 -3.00
CA SER A 258 10.78 -1.81 -4.35
C SER A 258 10.98 -0.28 -4.43
N TRP A 259 10.50 0.48 -3.48
CA TRP A 259 10.68 1.94 -3.40
C TRP A 259 12.14 2.38 -3.29
N ASP A 260 13.03 1.54 -2.75
CA ASP A 260 14.47 1.83 -2.67
C ASP A 260 15.29 1.17 -3.79
N ALA A 261 14.67 0.40 -4.69
CA ALA A 261 15.36 -0.41 -5.70
C ALA A 261 16.32 0.42 -6.58
N ASN A 262 15.91 1.60 -7.03
CA ASN A 262 16.74 2.47 -7.85
C ASN A 262 17.99 2.94 -7.10
N ALA A 263 17.84 3.38 -5.86
CA ALA A 263 18.97 3.85 -5.04
C ALA A 263 19.92 2.70 -4.67
N ILE A 264 19.41 1.48 -4.50
CA ILE A 264 20.21 0.28 -4.26
C ILE A 264 20.94 -0.14 -5.55
N LYS A 265 20.28 -0.04 -6.71
CA LYS A 265 20.91 -0.29 -8.01
C LYS A 265 22.07 0.69 -8.29
N GLU A 266 21.89 1.95 -7.92
CA GLU A 266 22.99 2.94 -7.98
C GLU A 266 24.16 2.58 -7.07
N ALA A 267 23.87 2.02 -5.87
CA ALA A 267 24.91 1.64 -4.90
C ALA A 267 25.67 0.39 -5.31
N LEU A 268 24.98 -0.66 -5.78
CA LEU A 268 25.54 -1.99 -6.03
C LEU A 268 25.82 -2.28 -7.51
N GLY A 269 25.24 -1.54 -8.44
CA GLY A 269 25.37 -1.77 -9.86
C GLY A 269 24.93 -3.18 -10.27
N GLU A 270 25.75 -3.89 -11.02
CA GLU A 270 25.50 -5.26 -11.48
C GLU A 270 25.56 -6.32 -10.35
N ASN A 271 26.11 -5.94 -9.18
CA ASN A 271 26.12 -6.82 -8.01
C ASN A 271 24.83 -6.79 -7.21
N MET A 272 23.86 -5.93 -7.56
CA MET A 272 22.56 -5.94 -6.89
C MET A 272 21.87 -7.29 -7.07
N GLY A 273 21.57 -7.94 -5.94
CA GLY A 273 20.68 -9.08 -5.84
C GLY A 273 19.41 -8.72 -5.09
N ALA A 274 18.31 -9.38 -5.41
CA ALA A 274 17.05 -9.30 -4.69
C ALA A 274 16.51 -10.71 -4.45
N ALA A 275 15.99 -10.98 -3.25
CA ALA A 275 15.45 -12.29 -2.89
C ALA A 275 14.32 -12.16 -1.86
N SER A 276 13.48 -13.20 -1.76
CA SER A 276 12.54 -13.36 -0.67
C SER A 276 13.27 -13.50 0.68
N LEU A 277 12.51 -13.52 1.77
CA LEU A 277 13.08 -13.49 3.11
C LEU A 277 13.82 -14.79 3.47
N PRO A 278 14.99 -14.70 4.14
CA PRO A 278 15.72 -15.85 4.61
C PRO A 278 15.04 -16.53 5.80
N THR A 279 15.46 -17.75 6.10
CA THR A 279 15.21 -18.38 7.39
C THR A 279 16.17 -17.85 8.47
N PHE A 280 15.86 -18.13 9.72
CA PHE A 280 16.73 -17.90 10.89
C PHE A 280 16.60 -19.07 11.87
N SER A 281 17.49 -19.20 12.85
CA SER A 281 17.51 -20.37 13.73
C SER A 281 17.22 -20.01 15.19
N ILE A 282 16.15 -20.56 15.76
CA ILE A 282 15.87 -20.49 17.19
C ILE A 282 16.02 -21.88 17.79
N LYS A 283 16.86 -22.03 18.82
CA LYS A 283 17.12 -23.32 19.52
C LYS A 283 17.47 -24.48 18.58
N GLY A 284 18.13 -24.17 17.45
CA GLY A 284 18.53 -25.16 16.43
C GLY A 284 17.46 -25.50 15.41
N GLU A 285 16.26 -24.94 15.52
CA GLU A 285 15.18 -25.10 14.54
C GLU A 285 15.17 -23.94 13.54
N GLN A 286 15.03 -24.28 12.26
CA GLN A 286 14.86 -23.27 11.20
C GLN A 286 13.47 -22.67 11.27
N LYS A 287 13.42 -21.36 11.26
CA LYS A 287 12.18 -20.55 11.25
C LYS A 287 12.19 -19.64 10.03
N GLN A 288 11.05 -19.41 9.41
CA GLN A 288 10.93 -18.50 8.28
C GLN A 288 10.67 -17.07 8.78
N LEU A 289 11.48 -16.08 8.35
CA LEU A 289 11.09 -14.68 8.50
C LEU A 289 9.78 -14.43 7.72
N LEU A 290 8.82 -13.76 8.35
CA LEU A 290 7.53 -13.46 7.74
C LEU A 290 7.29 -11.95 7.69
N ALA A 291 7.27 -11.37 6.49
CA ALA A 291 6.89 -9.97 6.32
C ALA A 291 5.40 -9.76 6.53
N TYR A 292 5.01 -8.52 6.80
CA TYR A 292 3.67 -8.11 6.48
C TYR A 292 3.52 -7.95 4.97
N ALA A 293 2.37 -8.36 4.46
CA ALA A 293 1.96 -8.15 3.08
C ALA A 293 0.62 -7.44 3.03
N GLY A 294 0.42 -6.69 1.99
CA GLY A 294 -0.81 -5.97 1.68
C GLY A 294 -0.80 -5.55 0.23
N SER A 295 -1.59 -4.55 -0.07
CA SER A 295 -1.64 -3.94 -1.40
C SER A 295 -1.53 -2.43 -1.30
N LYS A 296 -1.03 -1.83 -2.38
CA LYS A 296 -1.32 -0.45 -2.70
C LYS A 296 -2.40 -0.45 -3.77
N ALA A 297 -3.38 0.38 -3.58
CA ALA A 297 -4.59 0.39 -4.40
C ALA A 297 -5.01 1.79 -4.79
N ILE A 298 -5.87 1.86 -5.79
CA ILE A 298 -6.53 3.08 -6.21
C ILE A 298 -7.94 3.06 -5.65
N GLY A 299 -8.24 4.04 -4.80
CA GLY A 299 -9.54 4.27 -4.19
C GLY A 299 -10.31 5.36 -4.90
N VAL A 300 -11.62 5.33 -4.74
CA VAL A 300 -12.55 6.36 -5.19
C VAL A 300 -13.22 6.97 -3.97
N ASN A 301 -13.21 8.28 -3.89
CA ASN A 301 -13.89 9.02 -2.82
C ASN A 301 -15.41 8.88 -2.98
N SER A 302 -16.09 8.44 -1.92
CA SER A 302 -17.55 8.29 -1.93
C SER A 302 -18.31 9.62 -2.03
N HIS A 303 -17.61 10.75 -1.85
CA HIS A 303 -18.15 12.12 -1.99
C HIS A 303 -17.89 12.74 -3.37
N SER A 304 -17.29 11.96 -4.32
CA SER A 304 -17.08 12.46 -5.68
C SER A 304 -18.41 12.82 -6.37
N GLU A 305 -18.45 14.03 -6.97
CA GLU A 305 -19.58 14.46 -7.77
C GLU A 305 -19.66 13.75 -9.14
N HIS A 306 -18.54 13.10 -9.56
CA HIS A 306 -18.39 12.39 -10.83
C HIS A 306 -18.08 10.91 -10.62
N MET A 307 -18.93 10.22 -9.85
CA MET A 307 -18.68 8.84 -9.39
C MET A 307 -18.43 7.86 -10.53
N GLU A 308 -19.19 7.92 -11.63
CA GLU A 308 -19.00 7.01 -12.76
C GLU A 308 -17.62 7.17 -13.39
N GLN A 309 -17.20 8.40 -13.62
CA GLN A 309 -15.92 8.74 -14.23
C GLN A 309 -14.75 8.45 -13.29
N ALA A 310 -14.92 8.71 -12.00
CA ALA A 310 -13.92 8.40 -10.97
C ALA A 310 -13.68 6.88 -10.84
N VAL A 311 -14.75 6.07 -10.84
CA VAL A 311 -14.65 4.61 -10.81
C VAL A 311 -14.00 4.07 -12.09
N ALA A 312 -14.38 4.60 -13.27
CA ALA A 312 -13.78 4.19 -14.53
C ALA A 312 -12.28 4.53 -14.56
N LEU A 313 -11.90 5.73 -14.12
CA LEU A 313 -10.50 6.15 -14.01
C LEU A 313 -9.71 5.27 -13.04
N ALA A 314 -10.26 4.96 -11.88
CA ALA A 314 -9.60 4.10 -10.89
C ALA A 314 -9.31 2.70 -11.46
N VAL A 315 -10.26 2.10 -12.19
CA VAL A 315 -10.07 0.80 -12.87
C VAL A 315 -9.04 0.90 -13.98
N TYR A 316 -9.01 1.99 -14.74
CA TYR A 316 -8.00 2.22 -15.77
C TYR A 316 -6.59 2.34 -15.17
N LEU A 317 -6.42 3.18 -14.13
CA LEU A 317 -5.13 3.40 -13.46
C LEU A 317 -4.59 2.14 -12.77
N GLY A 318 -5.45 1.24 -12.28
CA GLY A 318 -5.08 -0.08 -11.77
C GLY A 318 -5.06 -1.17 -12.85
N GLY A 319 -5.34 -0.84 -14.11
CA GLY A 319 -5.38 -1.77 -15.24
C GLY A 319 -3.99 -2.13 -15.80
N MET A 320 -3.98 -3.08 -16.73
CA MET A 320 -2.76 -3.66 -17.28
C MET A 320 -1.84 -2.61 -17.93
N GLU A 321 -2.38 -1.70 -18.74
CA GLU A 321 -1.59 -0.67 -19.45
C GLU A 321 -0.93 0.28 -18.46
N ALA A 322 -1.69 0.77 -17.48
CA ALA A 322 -1.18 1.69 -16.48
C ALA A 322 -0.14 1.04 -15.56
N GLN A 323 -0.35 -0.23 -15.14
CA GLN A 323 0.64 -0.98 -14.36
C GLN A 323 1.91 -1.25 -15.17
N LYS A 324 1.81 -1.56 -16.48
CA LYS A 324 2.99 -1.75 -17.33
C LYS A 324 3.81 -0.47 -17.45
N ALA A 325 3.16 0.64 -17.72
CA ALA A 325 3.82 1.95 -17.76
C ALA A 325 4.44 2.33 -16.41
N HIS A 326 3.79 1.99 -15.29
CA HIS A 326 4.30 2.24 -13.94
C HIS A 326 5.56 1.44 -13.65
N TYR A 327 5.60 0.17 -14.10
CA TYR A 327 6.79 -0.67 -14.00
C TYR A 327 7.94 -0.11 -14.87
N GLU A 328 7.68 0.21 -16.13
CA GLU A 328 8.70 0.70 -17.06
C GLU A 328 9.30 2.06 -16.63
N LEU A 329 8.50 2.96 -16.08
CA LEU A 329 8.93 4.30 -15.70
C LEU A 329 9.47 4.38 -14.27
N ARG A 330 8.93 3.58 -13.36
CA ARG A 330 9.14 3.74 -11.92
C ARG A 330 9.62 2.47 -11.20
N ASN A 331 9.72 1.34 -11.89
CA ASN A 331 9.96 0.01 -11.29
C ASN A 331 8.92 -0.37 -10.22
N VAL A 332 7.69 0.16 -10.32
CA VAL A 332 6.58 -0.29 -9.48
C VAL A 332 6.14 -1.66 -9.97
N ILE A 333 6.34 -2.67 -9.14
CA ILE A 333 6.13 -4.07 -9.52
C ILE A 333 4.63 -4.31 -9.74
N PRO A 334 4.23 -4.77 -10.93
CA PRO A 334 2.83 -4.99 -11.25
C PRO A 334 2.25 -6.17 -10.47
N CYS A 335 0.93 -6.14 -10.27
CA CYS A 335 0.18 -7.23 -9.67
C CYS A 335 -0.89 -7.83 -10.60
N ASN A 336 -1.09 -7.25 -11.78
CA ASN A 336 -2.01 -7.79 -12.78
C ASN A 336 -1.55 -9.17 -13.24
N THR A 337 -2.43 -10.17 -13.11
CA THR A 337 -2.10 -11.58 -13.34
C THR A 337 -1.70 -11.90 -14.79
N GLU A 338 -2.20 -11.14 -15.77
CA GLU A 338 -1.79 -11.33 -17.16
C GLU A 338 -0.43 -10.67 -17.43
N LEU A 339 -0.19 -9.50 -16.84
CA LEU A 339 1.08 -8.80 -17.00
C LEU A 339 2.23 -9.58 -16.35
N LEU A 340 1.98 -10.27 -15.26
CA LEU A 340 2.97 -11.15 -14.60
C LEU A 340 3.33 -12.40 -15.43
N LYS A 341 2.62 -12.69 -16.51
CA LYS A 341 2.96 -13.76 -17.47
C LYS A 341 3.91 -13.29 -18.58
N ASP A 342 4.13 -11.97 -18.72
CA ASP A 342 5.11 -11.44 -19.67
C ASP A 342 6.50 -11.97 -19.30
N PRO A 343 7.24 -12.64 -20.22
CA PRO A 343 8.51 -13.27 -19.91
C PRO A 343 9.58 -12.30 -19.39
N GLU A 344 9.58 -11.06 -19.84
CA GLU A 344 10.52 -10.03 -19.41
C GLU A 344 10.25 -9.63 -17.97
N ILE A 345 8.99 -9.36 -17.62
CA ILE A 345 8.56 -9.03 -16.27
C ILE A 345 8.72 -10.24 -15.33
N ALA A 346 8.29 -11.43 -15.78
CA ALA A 346 8.36 -12.64 -14.97
C ALA A 346 9.78 -13.08 -14.62
N SER A 347 10.79 -12.70 -15.40
CA SER A 347 12.20 -13.00 -15.16
C SER A 347 12.95 -11.92 -14.37
N ASP A 348 12.33 -10.77 -14.11
CA ASP A 348 12.96 -9.70 -13.35
C ASP A 348 13.16 -10.10 -11.89
N ALA A 349 14.38 -9.90 -11.37
CA ALA A 349 14.75 -10.31 -10.02
C ALA A 349 13.95 -9.60 -8.92
N LEU A 350 13.57 -8.33 -9.14
CA LEU A 350 12.74 -7.58 -8.19
C LEU A 350 11.32 -8.12 -8.15
N VAL A 351 10.75 -8.41 -9.34
CA VAL A 351 9.42 -9.02 -9.46
C VAL A 351 9.39 -10.38 -8.78
N LEU A 352 10.40 -11.22 -9.02
CA LEU A 352 10.53 -12.53 -8.38
C LEU A 352 10.67 -12.41 -6.86
N ALA A 353 11.50 -11.50 -6.37
CA ALA A 353 11.72 -11.31 -4.93
C ALA A 353 10.44 -10.85 -4.23
N GLN A 354 9.75 -9.84 -4.78
CA GLN A 354 8.52 -9.31 -4.20
C GLN A 354 7.40 -10.35 -4.23
N ASN A 355 7.16 -11.01 -5.37
CA ASN A 355 6.12 -12.01 -5.51
C ASN A 355 6.39 -13.26 -4.65
N ASN A 356 7.63 -13.74 -4.58
CA ASN A 356 7.99 -14.84 -3.72
C ASN A 356 7.82 -14.48 -2.24
N THR A 357 8.14 -13.23 -1.85
CA THR A 357 7.89 -12.77 -0.48
C THR A 357 6.40 -12.71 -0.20
N PHE A 358 5.63 -12.07 -1.06
CA PHE A 358 4.19 -11.95 -0.90
C PHE A 358 3.50 -13.31 -0.74
N ASN A 359 3.83 -14.26 -1.63
CA ASN A 359 3.15 -15.55 -1.68
C ASN A 359 3.67 -16.58 -0.66
N ASN A 360 4.96 -16.54 -0.28
CA ASN A 360 5.60 -17.65 0.43
C ASN A 360 6.19 -17.27 1.79
N THR A 361 6.56 -16.00 2.00
CA THR A 361 7.27 -15.56 3.21
C THR A 361 6.65 -14.31 3.83
N SER A 362 5.33 -14.19 3.74
CA SER A 362 4.57 -13.12 4.37
C SER A 362 3.27 -13.62 4.98
N ILE A 363 2.68 -12.78 5.80
CA ILE A 363 1.28 -12.86 6.20
C ILE A 363 0.56 -11.59 5.75
N LEU A 364 -0.70 -11.71 5.41
CA LEU A 364 -1.52 -10.53 5.16
C LEU A 364 -1.59 -9.70 6.45
N GLN A 365 -1.18 -8.43 6.36
CA GLN A 365 -1.27 -7.52 7.51
C GLN A 365 -2.74 -7.39 7.92
N PRO A 366 -3.07 -7.62 9.21
CA PRO A 366 -4.43 -7.42 9.66
C PRO A 366 -4.87 -5.96 9.50
N PHE A 367 -6.08 -5.76 9.01
CA PHE A 367 -6.69 -4.43 8.84
C PHE A 367 -7.83 -4.16 9.81
N VAL A 368 -7.90 -4.91 10.92
CA VAL A 368 -8.79 -4.63 12.05
C VAL A 368 -8.36 -3.38 12.82
N SER A 369 -9.30 -2.67 13.41
CA SER A 369 -9.01 -1.40 14.12
C SER A 369 -7.98 -1.57 15.26
N ALA A 370 -8.02 -2.70 15.96
CA ALA A 370 -7.07 -3.03 17.02
C ALA A 370 -5.61 -3.19 16.54
N MET A 371 -5.36 -3.36 15.24
CA MET A 371 -3.98 -3.39 14.72
C MET A 371 -3.20 -2.11 15.03
N SER A 372 -3.88 -0.97 15.14
CA SER A 372 -3.27 0.30 15.53
C SER A 372 -2.58 0.26 16.91
N ASN A 373 -3.04 -0.60 17.81
CA ASN A 373 -2.45 -0.77 19.15
C ASN A 373 -1.11 -1.52 19.12
N CYS A 374 -0.77 -2.16 17.99
CA CYS A 374 0.44 -2.97 17.87
C CYS A 374 1.69 -2.13 17.59
N TRP A 375 1.56 -0.99 16.93
CA TRP A 375 2.69 -0.24 16.40
C TRP A 375 3.65 0.26 17.49
N SER A 376 3.16 1.05 18.44
CA SER A 376 3.99 1.64 19.48
C SER A 376 4.63 0.61 20.44
N PRO A 377 3.93 -0.44 20.92
CA PRO A 377 4.57 -1.46 21.77
C PRO A 377 5.72 -2.20 21.07
N VAL A 378 5.53 -2.57 19.78
CA VAL A 378 6.57 -3.25 19.00
C VAL A 378 7.76 -2.32 18.73
N GLU A 379 7.51 -1.07 18.37
CA GLU A 379 8.57 -0.07 18.18
C GLU A 379 9.37 0.15 19.48
N ASN A 380 8.69 0.23 20.63
CA ASN A 380 9.33 0.38 21.93
C ASN A 380 10.19 -0.85 22.27
N MET A 381 9.77 -2.06 21.93
CA MET A 381 10.59 -3.27 22.07
C MET A 381 11.87 -3.14 21.25
N GLY A 382 11.80 -2.78 19.98
CA GLY A 382 12.97 -2.58 19.10
C GLY A 382 13.92 -1.50 19.65
N LYS A 383 13.38 -0.36 20.07
CA LYS A 383 14.14 0.73 20.73
C LYS A 383 14.81 0.25 22.02
N GLY A 384 14.11 -0.55 22.82
CA GLY A 384 14.60 -1.11 24.08
C GLY A 384 15.78 -2.09 23.84
N ILE A 385 15.73 -2.91 22.82
CA ILE A 385 16.83 -3.79 22.42
C ILE A 385 18.02 -2.95 21.93
N ARG A 386 17.79 -1.98 21.04
CA ARG A 386 18.83 -1.09 20.50
C ARG A 386 19.60 -0.34 21.61
N ASN A 387 18.88 0.20 22.60
CA ASN A 387 19.48 0.98 23.69
C ASN A 387 19.90 0.12 24.90
N LYS A 388 19.74 -1.22 24.82
CA LYS A 388 20.09 -2.20 25.85
C LYS A 388 19.29 -2.09 27.15
N SER A 389 18.11 -1.48 27.13
CA SER A 389 17.15 -1.53 28.25
C SER A 389 16.39 -2.87 28.25
N VAL A 390 16.24 -3.51 27.10
CA VAL A 390 15.77 -4.90 26.95
C VAL A 390 16.98 -5.81 26.76
N THR A 391 17.14 -6.78 27.65
CA THR A 391 18.25 -7.73 27.70
C THR A 391 17.72 -9.11 28.07
N HIS A 392 18.53 -10.17 27.96
CA HIS A 392 18.15 -11.52 28.41
C HIS A 392 17.61 -11.57 29.85
N LYS A 393 18.05 -10.65 30.72
CA LYS A 393 17.61 -10.61 32.13
C LYS A 393 16.15 -10.27 32.32
N ASN A 394 15.61 -9.42 31.43
CA ASN A 394 14.23 -8.92 31.51
C ASN A 394 13.43 -9.25 30.22
N ALA A 395 13.96 -10.06 29.31
CA ALA A 395 13.32 -10.40 28.05
C ALA A 395 11.87 -10.92 28.24
N LYS A 396 11.67 -11.83 29.20
CA LYS A 396 10.34 -12.36 29.51
C LYS A 396 9.37 -11.26 29.93
N GLU A 397 9.76 -10.45 30.92
CA GLU A 397 8.92 -9.35 31.43
C GLU A 397 8.55 -8.35 30.33
N GLN A 398 9.56 -7.94 29.52
CA GLN A 398 9.33 -6.96 28.46
C GLN A 398 8.49 -7.54 27.30
N THR A 399 8.61 -8.82 27.00
CA THR A 399 7.78 -9.51 26.00
C THR A 399 6.31 -9.60 26.47
N GLU A 400 6.09 -9.97 27.75
CA GLU A 400 4.77 -10.00 28.36
C GLU A 400 4.12 -8.61 28.40
N ALA A 401 4.90 -7.56 28.73
CA ALA A 401 4.45 -6.18 28.72
C ALA A 401 4.07 -5.69 27.30
N MET A 402 4.89 -6.02 26.28
CA MET A 402 4.58 -5.73 24.89
C MET A 402 3.27 -6.39 24.46
N ASN A 403 3.10 -7.69 24.72
CA ASN A 403 1.87 -8.42 24.37
C ASN A 403 0.63 -7.83 25.10
N ALA A 404 0.76 -7.48 26.37
CA ALA A 404 -0.32 -6.86 27.12
C ALA A 404 -0.72 -5.48 26.55
N ALA A 405 0.28 -4.68 26.15
CA ALA A 405 0.04 -3.36 25.55
C ALA A 405 -0.63 -3.47 24.17
N MET A 406 -0.24 -4.44 23.34
CA MET A 406 -0.88 -4.70 22.03
C MET A 406 -2.35 -5.14 22.15
N ASN A 407 -2.70 -5.80 23.27
CA ASN A 407 -4.07 -6.25 23.56
C ASN A 407 -4.86 -5.24 24.41
N SER A 408 -4.28 -4.11 24.79
CA SER A 408 -5.01 -3.09 25.55
C SER A 408 -5.99 -2.37 24.64
N ASN A 409 -7.27 -2.41 24.99
CA ASN A 409 -8.25 -1.50 24.39
C ASN A 409 -7.85 -0.09 24.81
N GLY A 410 -7.41 0.76 23.91
CA GLY A 410 -6.85 2.10 24.16
C GLY A 410 -7.69 3.10 24.98
N LEU A 411 -8.38 2.60 26.00
CA LEU A 411 -9.21 3.29 26.98
C LEU A 411 -8.66 3.05 28.42
N ASN A 412 -7.38 3.41 28.64
CA ASN A 412 -6.87 3.63 30.00
C ASN A 412 -6.02 4.89 30.05
#